data_209b5d976ab2a71a03ade23650d8f1bd
#
_entry.id   209b5d976ab2a71a03ade23650d8f1bd
#
_cell.length_a   1.000
_cell.length_b   1.000
_cell.length_c   1.000
_cell.angle_alpha   90.00
_cell.angle_beta   90.00
_cell.angle_gamma   90.00
#
_symmetry.space_group_name_H-M   'P 1'
#
loop_
_entity.id
_entity.type
_entity.pdbx_description
1 polymer ?
#
loop_
_entity_poly.entity_id
_entity_poly.type
_entity_poly.pdbx_seq_one_letter_code
_entity_poly.pdbx_strand_id
1 'polypeptide(L)'
;MGLNPTLFSIIGGDEAGQILASNLKQEGIDTRGIRVVANRQTIVKTRVYGARESLIEQNQLLLQIDDEPQDDMPPAVTQRLTVSALASLSDADVLVLSDYNKGAVSDTGAQQLISAANGNGIPTICDPKLTGLNRTEGATCVLFEIRGLELTRRRLGLE
;
A
#
# COMPACT_ATOMS: atom_id res chain seq x y z
N MET A 1 16.03 -8.82 9.85
CA MET A 1 15.37 -7.99 10.85
C MET A 1 14.40 -8.74 11.77
N GLY A 2 14.24 -10.03 11.76
CA GLY A 2 13.40 -10.80 12.70
C GLY A 2 11.88 -10.51 12.65
N LEU A 3 11.38 -9.85 11.59
CA LEU A 3 9.96 -9.62 11.35
C LEU A 3 9.38 -10.75 10.49
N ASN A 4 8.14 -11.15 10.78
CA ASN A 4 7.37 -12.12 10.01
C ASN A 4 6.19 -11.43 9.34
N PRO A 5 6.37 -10.71 8.21
CA PRO A 5 5.30 -9.96 7.58
C PRO A 5 4.34 -10.88 6.81
N THR A 6 3.04 -10.63 6.97
CA THR A 6 1.99 -11.16 6.09
C THR A 6 1.46 -10.02 5.23
N LEU A 7 1.54 -10.16 3.92
CA LEU A 7 1.10 -9.11 2.99
C LEU A 7 -0.30 -9.38 2.45
N PHE A 8 -1.18 -8.39 2.64
CA PHE A 8 -2.50 -8.33 2.04
C PHE A 8 -2.49 -7.31 0.92
N SER A 9 -2.64 -7.75 -0.32
CA SER A 9 -2.59 -6.87 -1.49
C SER A 9 -3.32 -7.51 -2.68
N ILE A 10 -3.35 -6.78 -3.79
CA ILE A 10 -3.99 -7.20 -5.03
C ILE A 10 -2.96 -7.11 -6.16
N ILE A 11 -2.88 -8.17 -6.96
CA ILE A 11 -2.09 -8.23 -8.18
C ILE A 11 -2.95 -8.68 -9.35
N GLY A 12 -2.48 -8.45 -10.55
CA GLY A 12 -3.06 -9.01 -11.77
C GLY A 12 -2.73 -10.49 -11.96
N GLY A 13 -3.43 -11.13 -12.91
CA GLY A 13 -3.11 -12.49 -13.37
C GLY A 13 -2.02 -12.52 -14.45
N ASP A 14 -1.18 -11.50 -14.53
CA ASP A 14 -0.16 -11.28 -15.54
C ASP A 14 1.25 -11.68 -15.07
N GLU A 15 2.23 -11.58 -15.98
CA GLU A 15 3.63 -11.92 -15.70
C GLU A 15 4.22 -11.05 -14.56
N ALA A 16 3.92 -9.75 -14.54
CA ALA A 16 4.40 -8.84 -13.51
C ALA A 16 3.90 -9.26 -12.11
N GLY A 17 2.65 -9.68 -12.01
CA GLY A 17 2.07 -10.20 -10.77
C GLY A 17 2.74 -11.50 -10.31
N GLN A 18 3.05 -12.40 -11.24
CA GLN A 18 3.75 -13.66 -10.94
C GLN A 18 5.18 -13.41 -10.44
N ILE A 19 5.92 -12.51 -11.11
CA ILE A 19 7.27 -12.11 -10.70
C ILE A 19 7.23 -11.48 -9.30
N LEU A 20 6.29 -10.55 -9.05
CA LEU A 20 6.15 -9.91 -7.74
C LEU A 20 5.87 -10.94 -6.64
N ALA A 21 4.91 -11.84 -6.85
CA ALA A 21 4.58 -12.88 -5.88
C ALA A 21 5.76 -13.83 -5.60
N SER A 22 6.56 -14.16 -6.63
CA SER A 22 7.76 -14.97 -6.48
C SER A 22 8.83 -14.25 -5.65
N ASN A 23 9.11 -13.00 -5.95
CA ASN A 23 10.10 -12.20 -5.23
C ASN A 23 9.73 -12.03 -3.75
N LEU A 24 8.46 -11.75 -3.45
CA LEU A 24 7.98 -11.64 -2.07
C LEU A 24 8.20 -12.93 -1.27
N LYS A 25 7.96 -14.09 -1.88
CA LYS A 25 8.23 -15.39 -1.24
C LYS A 25 9.72 -15.63 -1.00
N GLN A 26 10.58 -15.23 -1.94
CA GLN A 26 12.04 -15.34 -1.77
C GLN A 26 12.56 -14.48 -0.62
N GLU A 27 11.92 -13.31 -0.39
CA GLU A 27 12.22 -12.42 0.74
C GLU A 27 11.60 -12.92 2.07
N GLY A 28 10.93 -14.06 2.09
CA GLY A 28 10.32 -14.63 3.28
C GLY A 28 9.01 -13.97 3.71
N ILE A 29 8.36 -13.23 2.81
CA ILE A 29 7.08 -12.58 3.09
C ILE A 29 5.94 -13.58 2.88
N ASP A 30 5.05 -13.70 3.85
CA ASP A 30 3.84 -14.50 3.70
C ASP A 30 2.88 -13.82 2.72
N THR A 31 2.63 -14.49 1.60
CA THR A 31 1.81 -13.98 0.49
C THR A 31 0.39 -14.54 0.46
N ARG A 32 -0.05 -15.30 1.50
CA ARG A 32 -1.41 -15.89 1.57
C ARG A 32 -2.53 -14.85 1.47
N GLY A 33 -2.26 -13.60 1.85
CA GLY A 33 -3.17 -12.47 1.76
C GLY A 33 -3.25 -11.82 0.38
N ILE A 34 -2.39 -12.21 -0.57
CA ILE A 34 -2.42 -11.63 -1.92
C ILE A 34 -3.59 -12.20 -2.72
N ARG A 35 -4.36 -11.30 -3.34
CA ARG A 35 -5.48 -11.65 -4.23
C ARG A 35 -5.09 -11.42 -5.68
N VAL A 36 -5.25 -12.45 -6.51
CA VAL A 36 -5.05 -12.35 -7.96
C VAL A 36 -6.38 -12.02 -8.63
N VAL A 37 -6.38 -10.96 -9.43
CA VAL A 37 -7.54 -10.55 -10.24
C VAL A 37 -7.22 -10.80 -11.71
N ALA A 38 -7.81 -11.85 -12.29
CA ALA A 38 -7.42 -12.40 -13.58
C ALA A 38 -7.46 -11.40 -14.75
N ASN A 39 -8.45 -10.49 -14.76
CA ASN A 39 -8.65 -9.52 -15.84
C ASN A 39 -8.14 -8.13 -15.46
N ARG A 40 -7.21 -8.04 -14.53
CA ARG A 40 -6.60 -6.79 -14.10
C ARG A 40 -5.10 -6.87 -14.29
N GLN A 41 -4.53 -5.78 -14.74
CA GLN A 41 -3.08 -5.62 -14.87
C GLN A 41 -2.45 -5.30 -13.51
N THR A 42 -1.29 -5.86 -13.23
CA THR A 42 -0.45 -5.47 -12.11
C THR A 42 0.14 -4.09 -12.38
N ILE A 43 0.11 -3.20 -11.38
CA ILE A 43 0.66 -1.86 -11.50
C ILE A 43 2.19 -1.96 -11.62
N VAL A 44 2.73 -1.41 -12.71
CA VAL A 44 4.17 -1.35 -12.96
C VAL A 44 4.61 0.10 -13.13
N LYS A 45 5.66 0.48 -12.42
CA LYS A 45 6.28 1.82 -12.53
C LYS A 45 7.71 1.69 -13.01
N THR A 46 7.93 2.07 -14.25
CA THR A 46 9.25 2.06 -14.88
C THR A 46 9.90 3.43 -14.79
N ARG A 47 11.10 3.51 -14.23
CA ARG A 47 11.89 4.73 -14.15
C ARG A 47 13.16 4.57 -14.94
N VAL A 48 13.38 5.47 -15.91
CA VAL A 48 14.57 5.51 -16.74
C VAL A 48 15.47 6.62 -16.22
N TYR A 49 16.69 6.27 -15.85
CA TYR A 49 17.69 7.22 -15.38
C TYR A 49 18.81 7.38 -16.41
N GLY A 50 19.26 8.61 -16.64
CA GLY A 50 20.47 8.92 -17.37
C GLY A 50 21.63 9.08 -16.39
N ALA A 51 22.76 8.41 -16.68
CA ALA A 51 24.01 8.63 -16.01
C ALA A 51 24.94 9.46 -16.94
N ARG A 52 25.59 10.50 -16.42
CA ARG A 52 26.71 11.16 -17.12
C ARG A 52 28.02 10.55 -16.61
N GLU A 53 28.93 10.24 -17.52
CA GLU A 53 30.29 9.72 -17.20
C GLU A 53 31.20 10.71 -16.47
N SER A 54 30.74 11.90 -16.12
CA SER A 54 31.58 12.91 -15.45
C SER A 54 31.34 12.87 -13.95
N LEU A 55 32.35 12.54 -13.20
CA LEU A 55 32.77 12.87 -11.81
C LEU A 55 31.70 13.19 -10.71
N ILE A 56 30.44 13.28 -11.03
CA ILE A 56 29.33 13.45 -10.08
C ILE A 56 28.33 12.34 -10.34
N GLU A 57 28.25 11.37 -9.44
CA GLU A 57 27.28 10.28 -9.42
C GLU A 57 25.85 10.80 -9.17
N GLN A 58 25.33 11.62 -10.05
CA GLN A 58 23.93 12.04 -10.00
C GLN A 58 23.16 11.41 -11.16
N ASN A 59 22.46 10.32 -10.85
CA ASN A 59 21.48 9.75 -11.75
C ASN A 59 20.30 10.72 -11.88
N GLN A 60 20.07 11.22 -13.10
CA GLN A 60 18.92 12.08 -13.40
C GLN A 60 17.76 11.22 -13.88
N LEU A 61 16.59 11.34 -13.25
CA LEU A 61 15.37 10.73 -13.76
C LEU A 61 15.00 11.40 -15.10
N LEU A 62 15.01 10.63 -16.18
CA LEU A 62 14.69 11.10 -17.53
C LEU A 62 13.22 10.87 -17.87
N LEU A 63 12.67 9.72 -17.48
CA LEU A 63 11.34 9.31 -17.84
C LEU A 63 10.76 8.40 -16.76
N GLN A 64 9.49 8.59 -16.44
CA GLN A 64 8.69 7.64 -15.67
C GLN A 64 7.49 7.20 -16.50
N ILE A 65 7.30 5.89 -16.60
CA ILE A 65 6.14 5.27 -17.23
C ILE A 65 5.35 4.58 -16.13
N ASP A 66 4.11 4.98 -15.93
CA ASP A 66 3.18 4.37 -15.00
C ASP A 66 2.18 3.53 -15.80
N ASP A 67 2.33 2.21 -15.71
CA ASP A 67 1.43 1.25 -16.34
C ASP A 67 0.43 0.76 -15.29
N GLU A 68 -0.79 1.31 -15.35
CA GLU A 68 -1.81 1.16 -14.33
C GLU A 68 -3.18 0.83 -14.96
N PRO A 69 -3.99 -0.03 -14.32
CA PRO A 69 -5.35 -0.26 -14.77
C PRO A 69 -6.16 1.04 -14.79
N GLN A 70 -6.96 1.24 -15.83
CA GLN A 70 -7.84 2.40 -15.97
C GLN A 70 -9.15 2.23 -15.19
N ASP A 71 -9.53 0.99 -14.92
CA ASP A 71 -10.78 0.66 -14.24
C ASP A 71 -10.60 0.68 -12.72
N ASP A 72 -11.65 1.11 -12.02
CA ASP A 72 -11.71 1.05 -10.58
C ASP A 72 -11.65 -0.40 -10.06
N MET A 73 -11.18 -0.55 -8.84
CA MET A 73 -11.17 -1.85 -8.18
C MET A 73 -12.60 -2.27 -7.84
N PRO A 74 -13.06 -3.48 -8.26
CA PRO A 74 -14.38 -3.96 -7.89
C PRO A 74 -14.53 -4.04 -6.37
N PRO A 75 -15.58 -3.43 -5.76
CA PRO A 75 -15.77 -3.40 -4.32
C PRO A 75 -15.74 -4.77 -3.65
N ALA A 76 -16.25 -5.80 -4.32
CA ALA A 76 -16.24 -7.17 -3.80
C ALA A 76 -14.81 -7.75 -3.66
N VAL A 77 -13.85 -7.30 -4.45
CA VAL A 77 -12.43 -7.72 -4.33
C VAL A 77 -11.82 -7.10 -3.09
N THR A 78 -11.98 -5.78 -2.93
CA THR A 78 -11.48 -5.02 -1.77
C THR A 78 -12.12 -5.53 -0.47
N GLN A 79 -13.42 -5.80 -0.48
CA GLN A 79 -14.10 -6.36 0.69
C GLN A 79 -13.55 -7.73 1.09
N ARG A 80 -13.33 -8.64 0.12
CA ARG A 80 -12.73 -9.95 0.40
C ARG A 80 -11.30 -9.82 0.95
N LEU A 81 -10.54 -8.85 0.46
CA LEU A 81 -9.20 -8.55 0.99
C LEU A 81 -9.29 -8.10 2.45
N THR A 82 -10.18 -7.15 2.76
CA THR A 82 -10.43 -6.67 4.12
C THR A 82 -10.83 -7.79 5.07
N VAL A 83 -11.79 -8.65 4.68
CA VAL A 83 -12.22 -9.79 5.49
C VAL A 83 -11.07 -10.76 5.78
N SER A 84 -10.21 -11.02 4.77
CA SER A 84 -9.04 -11.87 4.97
C SER A 84 -8.01 -11.26 5.91
N ALA A 85 -7.79 -9.95 5.83
CA ALA A 85 -6.89 -9.24 6.73
C ALA A 85 -7.42 -9.22 8.17
N LEU A 86 -8.72 -8.98 8.35
CA LEU A 86 -9.39 -9.05 9.67
C LEU A 86 -9.24 -10.42 10.32
N ALA A 87 -9.39 -11.50 9.55
CA ALA A 87 -9.26 -12.87 10.06
C ALA A 87 -7.83 -13.22 10.54
N SER A 88 -6.82 -12.49 10.08
CA SER A 88 -5.41 -12.70 10.48
C SER A 88 -4.94 -11.69 11.53
N LEU A 89 -5.79 -10.75 11.92
CA LEU A 89 -5.38 -9.63 12.77
C LEU A 89 -5.07 -10.05 14.21
N SER A 90 -5.75 -11.07 14.74
CA SER A 90 -5.54 -11.54 16.11
C SER A 90 -4.14 -12.05 16.39
N ASP A 91 -3.41 -12.46 15.36
CA ASP A 91 -2.07 -13.02 15.46
C ASP A 91 -0.98 -11.98 15.14
N ALA A 92 -1.38 -10.71 14.97
CA ALA A 92 -0.49 -9.64 14.59
C ALA A 92 -0.04 -8.79 15.79
N ASP A 93 1.22 -8.42 15.81
CA ASP A 93 1.78 -7.46 16.78
C ASP A 93 1.55 -5.99 16.35
N VAL A 94 1.36 -5.76 15.05
CA VAL A 94 1.14 -4.43 14.46
C VAL A 94 0.37 -4.53 13.16
N LEU A 95 -0.52 -3.58 12.91
CA LEU A 95 -1.18 -3.39 11.62
C LEU A 95 -0.52 -2.22 10.87
N VAL A 96 -0.09 -2.46 9.63
CA VAL A 96 0.42 -1.40 8.75
C VAL A 96 -0.52 -1.24 7.56
N LEU A 97 -1.05 -0.04 7.35
CA LEU A 97 -1.86 0.34 6.19
C LEU A 97 -1.06 1.29 5.30
N SER A 98 -0.47 0.76 4.22
CA SER A 98 0.23 1.56 3.20
C SER A 98 -0.71 1.78 2.02
N ASP A 99 -1.31 2.96 1.93
CA ASP A 99 -2.36 3.27 0.97
C ASP A 99 -1.89 4.22 -0.13
N TYR A 100 -1.60 3.66 -1.29
CA TYR A 100 -1.27 4.40 -2.51
C TYR A 100 -2.50 4.87 -3.30
N ASN A 101 -3.71 4.71 -2.74
CA ASN A 101 -4.98 5.03 -3.39
C ASN A 101 -5.18 4.33 -4.74
N LYS A 102 -4.79 3.05 -4.79
CA LYS A 102 -4.92 2.19 -5.99
C LYS A 102 -6.01 1.12 -5.85
N GLY A 103 -6.93 1.31 -4.89
CA GLY A 103 -8.14 0.50 -4.71
C GLY A 103 -7.96 -0.77 -3.87
N ALA A 104 -6.78 -1.04 -3.32
CA ALA A 104 -6.61 -2.16 -2.38
C ALA A 104 -7.27 -1.88 -1.02
N VAL A 105 -7.25 -0.64 -0.58
CA VAL A 105 -7.83 -0.18 0.69
C VAL A 105 -9.05 0.70 0.39
N SER A 106 -10.23 0.33 0.89
CA SER A 106 -11.44 1.17 0.85
C SER A 106 -11.60 1.96 2.16
N ASP A 107 -12.40 3.03 2.13
CA ASP A 107 -12.68 3.84 3.32
C ASP A 107 -13.26 2.97 4.45
N THR A 108 -14.28 2.18 4.13
CA THR A 108 -14.90 1.26 5.11
C THR A 108 -13.97 0.15 5.55
N GLY A 109 -13.15 -0.41 4.64
CA GLY A 109 -12.18 -1.46 4.96
C GLY A 109 -11.09 -0.97 5.90
N ALA A 110 -10.55 0.22 5.67
CA ALA A 110 -9.56 0.84 6.56
C ALA A 110 -10.12 1.02 7.97
N GLN A 111 -11.33 1.59 8.09
CA GLN A 111 -11.97 1.83 9.38
C GLN A 111 -12.30 0.53 10.13
N GLN A 112 -12.73 -0.52 9.42
CA GLN A 112 -12.94 -1.85 10.02
C GLN A 112 -11.64 -2.43 10.57
N LEU A 113 -10.54 -2.34 9.82
CA LEU A 113 -9.22 -2.84 10.24
C LEU A 113 -8.68 -2.06 11.44
N ILE A 114 -8.74 -0.72 11.41
CA ILE A 114 -8.29 0.13 12.52
C ILE A 114 -9.13 -0.12 13.78
N SER A 115 -10.46 -0.17 13.66
CA SER A 115 -11.33 -0.46 14.79
C SER A 115 -11.06 -1.83 15.40
N ALA A 116 -10.88 -2.86 14.56
CA ALA A 116 -10.58 -4.21 15.05
C ALA A 116 -9.19 -4.28 15.72
N ALA A 117 -8.17 -3.59 15.16
CA ALA A 117 -6.85 -3.50 15.75
C ALA A 117 -6.92 -2.81 17.14
N ASN A 118 -7.59 -1.67 17.22
CA ASN A 118 -7.77 -0.95 18.48
C ASN A 118 -8.51 -1.81 19.53
N GLY A 119 -9.55 -2.53 19.12
CA GLY A 119 -10.29 -3.44 20.02
C GLY A 119 -9.45 -4.59 20.57
N ASN A 120 -8.39 -4.97 19.87
CA ASN A 120 -7.43 -6.00 20.29
C ASN A 120 -6.13 -5.42 20.90
N GLY A 121 -6.02 -4.11 21.06
CA GLY A 121 -4.81 -3.46 21.57
C GLY A 121 -3.62 -3.50 20.61
N ILE A 122 -3.86 -3.72 19.30
CA ILE A 122 -2.84 -3.81 18.27
C ILE A 122 -2.58 -2.40 17.72
N PRO A 123 -1.34 -1.88 17.78
CA PRO A 123 -1.02 -0.58 17.22
C PRO A 123 -1.16 -0.57 15.70
N THR A 124 -1.65 0.56 15.17
CA THR A 124 -1.87 0.76 13.74
C THR A 124 -0.99 1.89 13.23
N ILE A 125 -0.24 1.61 12.15
CA ILE A 125 0.58 2.59 11.44
C ILE A 125 -0.02 2.79 10.04
N CYS A 126 -0.35 4.03 9.68
CA CYS A 126 -0.90 4.38 8.37
C CYS A 126 0.05 5.27 7.59
N ASP A 127 0.27 4.94 6.31
CA ASP A 127 0.97 5.77 5.32
C ASP A 127 0.01 6.06 4.15
N PRO A 128 -0.85 7.08 4.27
CA PRO A 128 -1.85 7.40 3.28
C PRO A 128 -1.32 8.34 2.19
N LYS A 129 -1.91 8.27 1.00
CA LYS A 129 -1.90 9.43 0.10
C LYS A 129 -2.88 10.50 0.60
N LEU A 130 -2.65 11.76 0.25
CA LEU A 130 -3.48 12.90 0.71
C LEU A 130 -4.99 12.70 0.47
N THR A 131 -5.36 11.99 -0.60
CA THR A 131 -6.74 11.67 -0.94
C THR A 131 -7.36 10.58 -0.06
N GLY A 132 -6.55 9.84 0.70
CA GLY A 132 -6.98 8.77 1.60
C GLY A 132 -6.86 9.12 3.09
N LEU A 133 -6.70 10.39 3.44
CA LEU A 133 -6.50 10.82 4.83
C LEU A 133 -7.66 10.43 5.76
N ASN A 134 -8.90 10.44 5.29
CA ASN A 134 -10.07 9.99 6.02
C ASN A 134 -10.00 8.50 6.44
N ARG A 135 -9.17 7.71 5.77
CA ARG A 135 -8.95 6.28 6.07
C ARG A 135 -8.11 6.04 7.31
N THR A 136 -7.46 7.08 7.84
CA THR A 136 -6.51 6.96 8.95
C THR A 136 -7.11 7.32 10.31
N GLU A 137 -8.39 7.67 10.37
CA GLU A 137 -9.06 8.02 11.61
C GLU A 137 -8.96 6.88 12.64
N GLY A 138 -8.52 7.21 13.85
CA GLY A 138 -8.32 6.25 14.94
C GLY A 138 -7.00 5.45 14.87
N ALA A 139 -6.14 5.67 13.86
CA ALA A 139 -4.83 5.02 13.80
C ALA A 139 -3.91 5.49 14.92
N THR A 140 -3.05 4.60 15.42
CA THR A 140 -2.06 4.90 16.46
C THR A 140 -1.00 5.89 15.97
N CYS A 141 -0.58 5.74 14.70
CA CYS A 141 0.41 6.59 14.07
C CYS A 141 0.08 6.80 12.58
N VAL A 142 0.25 8.04 12.10
CA VAL A 142 0.12 8.37 10.68
C VAL A 142 1.42 8.97 10.18
N LEU A 143 1.98 8.38 9.13
CA LEU A 143 3.21 8.81 8.51
C LEU A 143 2.93 9.78 7.37
N PHE A 144 3.70 10.85 7.29
CA PHE A 144 3.66 11.80 6.19
C PHE A 144 5.06 12.16 5.73
N GLU A 145 5.24 12.27 4.44
CA GLU A 145 6.35 13.08 3.92
C GLU A 145 6.13 14.55 4.33
N ILE A 146 7.20 15.30 4.59
CA ILE A 146 7.15 16.72 5.02
C ILE A 146 6.25 17.54 4.07
N ARG A 147 6.44 17.35 2.76
CA ARG A 147 5.61 18.02 1.74
C ARG A 147 4.13 17.64 1.83
N GLY A 148 3.84 16.38 2.11
CA GLY A 148 2.46 15.88 2.33
C GLY A 148 1.83 16.52 3.56
N LEU A 149 2.57 16.65 4.65
CA LEU A 149 2.12 17.30 5.87
C LEU A 149 1.80 18.78 5.63
N GLU A 150 2.65 19.53 4.94
CA GLU A 150 2.41 20.93 4.60
C GLU A 150 1.14 21.11 3.75
N LEU A 151 0.93 20.25 2.76
CA LEU A 151 -0.29 20.30 1.94
C LEU A 151 -1.54 19.97 2.76
N THR A 152 -1.44 19.02 3.69
CA THR A 152 -2.55 18.67 4.61
C THR A 152 -2.88 19.84 5.53
N ARG A 153 -1.87 20.48 6.14
CA ARG A 153 -2.07 21.66 7.00
C ARG A 153 -2.81 22.76 6.25
N ARG A 154 -2.36 23.11 5.04
CA ARG A 154 -3.02 24.13 4.20
C ARG A 154 -4.47 23.75 3.87
N ARG A 155 -4.73 22.50 3.55
CA ARG A 155 -6.08 22.02 3.23
C ARG A 155 -7.04 22.07 4.42
N LEU A 156 -6.51 21.86 5.63
CA LEU A 156 -7.28 21.92 6.88
C LEU A 156 -7.33 23.32 7.51
N GLY A 157 -6.70 24.34 6.89
CA GLY A 157 -6.64 25.68 7.43
C GLY A 157 -5.83 25.79 8.73
N LEU A 158 -4.90 24.88 8.96
CA LEU A 158 -4.01 24.88 10.12
C LEU A 158 -2.73 25.65 9.73
N GLU A 159 -2.56 26.86 10.24
CA GLU A 159 -1.33 27.66 10.09
C GLU A 159 -0.21 27.21 11.03
#